data_f278f3ac9bc90da226fe61e52dd32360
#
_entry.id   f278f3ac9bc90da226fe61e52dd32360
#
_cell.length_a   1.000
_cell.length_b   1.000
_cell.length_c   1.000
_cell.angle_alpha   90.00
_cell.angle_beta   90.00
_cell.angle_gamma   90.00
#
_symmetry.space_group_name_H-M   'P 1'
#
loop_
_entity.id
_entity.type
_entity.pdbx_description
1 polymer ?
#
loop_
_entity_poly.entity_id
_entity_poly.type
_entity_poly.pdbx_seq_one_letter_code
_entity_poly.pdbx_strand_id
1 'polypeptide(L)'
;MSISEKRIFRSYGMITMGTFLMALGTCLIYEPMSMVTGGFSGVGIVLEKLFGIPVFAVTFLLNVPLFFMARKFHTREYLFRSLYAMITFSLALAVIPVTSVTHQDYLMAAILGGAFHGGGLGLVFLAGSSTGGTDLLSTLLHPLFPMMRLANIIGIVDGIIVVAGMLVFGVRTALYSIVAVFVTSKVMEIGRAHV
;
A
#
# COMPACT_ATOMS: atom_id res chain seq x y z
N MET A 1 27.93 -3.26 18.09
CA MET A 1 26.65 -3.67 17.49
C MET A 1 26.81 -5.04 16.86
N SER A 2 26.08 -6.03 17.32
CA SER A 2 26.14 -7.39 16.77
C SER A 2 25.59 -7.44 15.34
N ILE A 3 25.94 -8.48 14.58
CA ILE A 3 25.43 -8.68 13.21
C ILE A 3 23.88 -8.73 13.21
N SER A 4 23.28 -9.31 14.26
CA SER A 4 21.84 -9.38 14.47
C SER A 4 21.22 -7.99 14.67
N GLU A 5 21.84 -7.12 15.48
CA GLU A 5 21.36 -5.74 15.73
C GLU A 5 21.37 -4.89 14.45
N LYS A 6 22.45 -5.00 13.65
CA LYS A 6 22.55 -4.30 12.36
C LYS A 6 21.45 -4.72 11.39
N ARG A 7 21.12 -6.02 11.35
CA ARG A 7 20.06 -6.54 10.51
C ARG A 7 18.68 -6.03 10.95
N ILE A 8 18.42 -6.01 12.25
CA ILE A 8 17.16 -5.47 12.81
C ILE A 8 17.03 -3.99 12.48
N PHE A 9 18.05 -3.18 12.78
CA PHE A 9 18.05 -1.75 12.51
C PHE A 9 17.82 -1.43 11.03
N ARG A 10 18.47 -2.18 10.11
CA ARG A 10 18.28 -2.05 8.66
C ARG A 10 16.82 -2.36 8.27
N SER A 11 16.21 -3.42 8.82
CA SER A 11 14.82 -3.78 8.51
C SER A 11 13.85 -2.70 8.92
N TYR A 12 13.95 -2.16 10.13
CA TYR A 12 13.07 -1.08 10.58
C TYR A 12 13.30 0.23 9.81
N GLY A 13 14.54 0.54 9.44
CA GLY A 13 14.86 1.68 8.57
C GLY A 13 14.21 1.56 7.18
N MET A 14 14.27 0.36 6.57
CA MET A 14 13.61 0.09 5.29
C MET A 14 12.07 0.19 5.39
N ILE A 15 11.48 -0.30 6.49
CA ILE A 15 10.05 -0.18 6.75
C ILE A 15 9.66 1.30 6.85
N THR A 16 10.35 2.08 7.68
CA THR A 16 10.04 3.52 7.85
C THR A 16 10.15 4.28 6.54
N MET A 17 11.24 4.06 5.78
CA MET A 17 11.43 4.71 4.48
C MET A 17 10.35 4.28 3.47
N GLY A 18 10.02 2.98 3.43
CA GLY A 18 9.01 2.44 2.53
C GLY A 18 7.61 2.97 2.83
N THR A 19 7.21 2.98 4.10
CA THR A 19 5.90 3.50 4.52
C THR A 19 5.78 5.00 4.29
N PHE A 20 6.86 5.76 4.49
CA PHE A 20 6.88 7.19 4.21
C PHE A 20 6.74 7.48 2.71
N LEU A 21 7.45 6.74 1.84
CA LEU A 21 7.29 6.84 0.38
C LEU A 21 5.85 6.55 -0.06
N MET A 22 5.25 5.49 0.47
CA MET A 22 3.85 5.15 0.19
C MET A 22 2.90 6.27 0.62
N ALA A 23 3.10 6.83 1.81
CA ALA A 23 2.26 7.91 2.32
C ALA A 23 2.41 9.19 1.49
N LEU A 24 3.62 9.54 1.04
CA LEU A 24 3.83 10.65 0.09
C LEU A 24 3.05 10.42 -1.20
N GLY A 25 3.12 9.22 -1.78
CA GLY A 25 2.34 8.85 -2.97
C GLY A 25 0.84 8.99 -2.75
N THR A 26 0.34 8.60 -1.58
CA THR A 26 -1.08 8.71 -1.25
C THR A 26 -1.49 10.17 -1.04
N CYS A 27 -0.88 10.90 -0.10
CA CYS A 27 -1.32 12.24 0.30
C CYS A 27 -1.03 13.34 -0.74
N LEU A 28 0.07 13.23 -1.50
CA LEU A 28 0.46 14.27 -2.46
C LEU A 28 -0.01 13.99 -3.90
N ILE A 29 -0.38 12.75 -4.21
CA ILE A 29 -0.69 12.37 -5.59
C ILE A 29 -2.10 11.77 -5.68
N TYR A 30 -2.39 10.71 -4.96
CA TYR A 30 -3.60 9.92 -5.18
C TYR A 30 -4.86 10.56 -4.58
N GLU A 31 -4.80 10.91 -3.30
CA GLU A 31 -5.93 11.48 -2.56
C GLU A 31 -6.42 12.80 -3.17
N PRO A 32 -5.55 13.80 -3.46
CA PRO A 32 -6.01 15.05 -4.08
C PRO A 32 -6.53 14.87 -5.51
N MET A 33 -6.11 13.82 -6.21
CA MET A 33 -6.58 13.47 -7.55
C MET A 33 -7.82 12.57 -7.53
N SER A 34 -8.29 12.18 -6.32
CA SER A 34 -9.37 11.21 -6.12
C SER A 34 -9.10 9.87 -6.86
N MET A 35 -7.84 9.51 -7.00
CA MET A 35 -7.43 8.27 -7.63
C MET A 35 -7.49 7.13 -6.61
N VAL A 36 -8.34 6.15 -6.89
CA VAL A 36 -8.44 4.95 -6.07
C VAL A 36 -7.28 4.03 -6.43
N THR A 37 -6.26 4.05 -5.59
CA THR A 37 -5.21 3.05 -5.66
C THR A 37 -5.66 1.78 -4.96
N GLY A 38 -4.94 0.70 -5.18
CA GLY A 38 -5.14 -0.51 -4.40
C GLY A 38 -4.90 -0.26 -2.90
N GLY A 39 -5.04 -1.29 -2.14
CA GLY A 39 -4.83 -1.25 -0.71
C GLY A 39 -6.02 -0.71 0.07
N PHE A 40 -5.93 -0.79 1.38
CA PHE A 40 -6.95 -0.19 2.25
C PHE A 40 -6.90 1.33 2.25
N SER A 41 -5.80 1.95 1.83
CA SER A 41 -5.75 3.39 1.55
C SER A 41 -6.65 3.77 0.38
N GLY A 42 -6.76 2.94 -0.66
CA GLY A 42 -7.72 3.13 -1.76
C GLY A 42 -9.17 3.05 -1.28
N VAL A 43 -9.49 2.08 -0.43
CA VAL A 43 -10.80 2.03 0.25
C VAL A 43 -11.00 3.28 1.12
N GLY A 44 -9.94 3.73 1.80
CA GLY A 44 -9.95 4.96 2.59
C GLY A 44 -10.34 6.18 1.78
N ILE A 45 -9.74 6.38 0.60
CA ILE A 45 -10.07 7.50 -0.31
C ILE A 45 -11.55 7.46 -0.74
N VAL A 46 -12.09 6.27 -0.99
CA VAL A 46 -13.53 6.11 -1.31
C VAL A 46 -14.42 6.51 -0.11
N LEU A 47 -14.11 6.00 1.08
CA LEU A 47 -14.90 6.26 2.28
C LEU A 47 -14.74 7.71 2.77
N GLU A 48 -13.60 8.31 2.59
CA GLU A 48 -13.41 9.74 2.87
C GLU A 48 -14.30 10.61 1.99
N LYS A 49 -14.36 10.29 0.69
CA LYS A 49 -15.24 11.00 -0.25
C LYS A 49 -16.72 10.86 0.07
N LEU A 50 -17.15 9.66 0.49
CA LEU A 50 -18.57 9.36 0.74
C LEU A 50 -19.04 9.80 2.13
N PHE A 51 -18.18 9.65 3.14
CA PHE A 51 -18.57 9.77 4.55
C PHE A 51 -17.71 10.76 5.34
N GLY A 52 -16.67 11.35 4.74
CA GLY A 52 -15.74 12.25 5.43
C GLY A 52 -14.83 11.56 6.45
N ILE A 53 -14.67 10.23 6.37
CA ILE A 53 -13.82 9.46 7.27
C ILE A 53 -12.39 9.52 6.75
N PRO A 54 -11.42 10.05 7.52
CA PRO A 54 -10.05 10.24 7.01
C PRO A 54 -9.38 8.92 6.65
N VAL A 55 -8.60 8.93 5.56
CA VAL A 55 -7.92 7.75 4.98
C VAL A 55 -7.14 6.96 6.02
N PHE A 56 -6.41 7.65 6.92
CA PHE A 56 -5.61 6.98 7.95
C PHE A 56 -6.48 6.14 8.91
N ALA A 57 -7.67 6.64 9.28
CA ALA A 57 -8.55 5.94 10.21
C ALA A 57 -9.16 4.69 9.58
N VAL A 58 -9.59 4.78 8.31
CA VAL A 58 -10.09 3.64 7.55
C VAL A 58 -9.01 2.58 7.39
N THR A 59 -7.81 3.00 6.96
CA THR A 59 -6.67 2.12 6.75
C THR A 59 -6.30 1.38 8.05
N PHE A 60 -6.25 2.10 9.17
CA PHE A 60 -5.96 1.50 10.47
C PHE A 60 -7.04 0.50 10.88
N LEU A 61 -8.31 0.90 10.85
CA LEU A 61 -9.43 0.10 11.33
C LEU A 61 -9.61 -1.20 10.54
N LEU A 62 -9.49 -1.14 9.21
CA LEU A 62 -9.62 -2.33 8.36
C LEU A 62 -8.46 -3.32 8.56
N ASN A 63 -7.31 -2.85 9.00
CA ASN A 63 -6.16 -3.71 9.27
C ASN A 63 -6.30 -4.52 10.56
N VAL A 64 -7.03 -4.04 11.57
CA VAL A 64 -7.17 -4.73 12.86
C VAL A 64 -7.66 -6.17 12.69
N PRO A 65 -8.82 -6.46 12.04
CA PRO A 65 -9.29 -7.82 11.87
C PRO A 65 -8.33 -8.67 11.02
N LEU A 66 -7.68 -8.05 10.03
CA LEU A 66 -6.74 -8.75 9.15
C LEU A 66 -5.50 -9.25 9.92
N PHE A 67 -4.98 -8.44 10.85
CA PHE A 67 -3.87 -8.85 11.72
C PHE A 67 -4.26 -10.02 12.65
N PHE A 68 -5.49 -10.04 13.15
CA PHE A 68 -5.97 -11.20 13.92
C PHE A 68 -5.98 -12.47 13.09
N MET A 69 -6.40 -12.40 11.82
CA MET A 69 -6.34 -13.54 10.90
C MET A 69 -4.90 -13.94 10.56
N ALA A 70 -4.03 -12.97 10.29
CA ALA A 70 -2.65 -13.20 9.91
C ALA A 70 -1.84 -13.91 11.01
N ARG A 71 -2.22 -13.78 12.27
CA ARG A 71 -1.57 -14.42 13.42
C ARG A 71 -1.49 -15.96 13.30
N LYS A 72 -2.41 -16.58 12.58
CA LYS A 72 -2.41 -18.05 12.39
C LYS A 72 -1.44 -18.51 11.31
N PHE A 73 -1.05 -17.64 10.39
CA PHE A 73 -0.32 -18.01 9.17
C PHE A 73 1.11 -17.43 9.12
N HIS A 74 1.42 -16.47 9.97
CA HIS A 74 2.70 -15.76 9.93
C HIS A 74 3.45 -15.85 11.25
N THR A 75 4.79 -15.73 11.18
CA THR A 75 5.66 -15.71 12.36
C THR A 75 5.44 -14.47 13.21
N ARG A 76 5.75 -14.56 14.50
CA ARG A 76 5.66 -13.39 15.41
C ARG A 76 6.52 -12.22 14.93
N GLU A 77 7.71 -12.51 14.41
CA GLU A 77 8.63 -11.49 13.91
C GLU A 77 8.03 -10.73 12.72
N TYR A 78 7.44 -11.45 11.75
CA TYR A 78 6.72 -10.84 10.63
C TYR A 78 5.57 -9.96 11.10
N LEU A 79 4.78 -10.43 12.05
CA LEU A 79 3.64 -9.68 12.59
C LEU A 79 4.07 -8.41 13.32
N PHE A 80 5.13 -8.46 14.15
CA PHE A 80 5.64 -7.26 14.82
C PHE A 80 6.18 -6.23 13.84
N ARG A 81 6.93 -6.65 12.82
CA ARG A 81 7.41 -5.77 11.76
C ARG A 81 6.25 -5.17 10.95
N SER A 82 5.24 -5.97 10.64
CA SER A 82 4.07 -5.52 9.90
C SER A 82 3.19 -4.58 10.74
N LEU A 83 3.04 -4.83 12.03
CA LEU A 83 2.34 -3.92 12.94
C LEU A 83 3.06 -2.57 13.00
N TYR A 84 4.39 -2.57 13.09
CA TYR A 84 5.20 -1.36 13.03
C TYR A 84 5.00 -0.63 11.69
N ALA A 85 5.04 -1.36 10.56
CA ALA A 85 4.79 -0.79 9.23
C ALA A 85 3.39 -0.17 9.11
N MET A 86 2.36 -0.85 9.61
CA MET A 86 0.99 -0.34 9.63
C MET A 86 0.87 0.96 10.45
N ILE A 87 1.46 0.99 11.66
CA ILE A 87 1.43 2.18 12.51
C ILE A 87 2.17 3.33 11.86
N THR A 88 3.39 3.11 11.35
CA THR A 88 4.19 4.15 10.69
C THR A 88 3.52 4.67 9.43
N PHE A 89 2.89 3.80 8.63
CA PHE A 89 2.12 4.20 7.46
C PHE A 89 0.90 5.05 7.83
N SER A 90 0.09 4.60 8.78
CA SER A 90 -1.09 5.34 9.25
C SER A 90 -0.72 6.69 9.87
N LEU A 91 0.36 6.77 10.64
CA LEU A 91 0.86 8.03 11.19
C LEU A 91 1.36 8.96 10.08
N ALA A 92 2.07 8.44 9.08
CA ALA A 92 2.52 9.24 7.94
C ALA A 92 1.33 9.81 7.16
N LEU A 93 0.28 9.02 6.92
CA LEU A 93 -0.97 9.50 6.29
C LEU A 93 -1.66 10.60 7.13
N ALA A 94 -1.59 10.53 8.46
CA ALA A 94 -2.20 11.52 9.34
C ALA A 94 -1.44 12.85 9.42
N VAL A 95 -0.10 12.82 9.21
CA VAL A 95 0.79 13.98 9.38
C VAL A 95 1.07 14.70 8.07
N ILE A 96 1.17 13.96 6.95
CA ILE A 96 1.47 14.55 5.64
C ILE A 96 0.23 15.30 5.14
N PRO A 97 0.36 16.60 4.80
CA PRO A 97 -0.77 17.37 4.30
C PRO A 97 -1.19 16.89 2.91
N VAL A 98 -2.49 16.85 2.67
CA VAL A 98 -3.07 16.49 1.37
C VAL A 98 -2.94 17.66 0.41
N THR A 99 -2.00 17.60 -0.52
CA THR A 99 -1.74 18.64 -1.53
C THR A 99 -1.39 18.00 -2.87
N SER A 100 -1.90 18.57 -3.98
CA SER A 100 -1.60 18.02 -5.31
C SER A 100 -0.29 18.57 -5.86
N VAL A 101 0.65 17.70 -6.16
CA VAL A 101 1.90 18.04 -6.87
C VAL A 101 1.84 17.76 -8.37
N THR A 102 0.80 17.08 -8.86
CA THR A 102 0.66 16.67 -10.26
C THR A 102 -0.20 17.60 -11.11
N HIS A 103 -0.65 18.74 -10.53
CA HIS A 103 -1.41 19.78 -11.25
C HIS A 103 -2.54 19.26 -12.16
N GLN A 104 -3.28 18.23 -11.70
CA GLN A 104 -4.38 17.54 -12.42
C GLN A 104 -3.97 16.68 -13.64
N ASP A 105 -2.68 16.38 -13.80
CA ASP A 105 -2.23 15.42 -14.80
C ASP A 105 -2.38 13.98 -14.24
N TYR A 106 -3.43 13.30 -14.65
CA TYR A 106 -3.75 11.93 -14.21
C TYR A 106 -2.72 10.89 -14.64
N LEU A 107 -2.09 11.07 -15.82
CA LEU A 107 -1.07 10.11 -16.28
C LEU A 107 0.20 10.26 -15.46
N MET A 108 0.64 11.50 -15.21
CA MET A 108 1.78 11.77 -14.35
C MET A 108 1.50 11.27 -12.92
N ALA A 109 0.28 11.48 -12.40
CA ALA A 109 -0.14 10.97 -11.11
C ALA A 109 -0.10 9.43 -11.05
N ALA A 110 -0.56 8.74 -12.09
CA ALA A 110 -0.53 7.27 -12.16
C ALA A 110 0.91 6.73 -12.15
N ILE A 111 1.82 7.34 -12.91
CA ILE A 111 3.21 6.88 -13.01
C ILE A 111 3.98 7.20 -11.74
N LEU A 112 3.99 8.47 -11.30
CA LEU A 112 4.74 8.88 -10.10
C LEU A 112 4.18 8.24 -8.84
N GLY A 113 2.87 8.29 -8.65
CA GLY A 113 2.21 7.66 -7.51
C GLY A 113 2.46 6.16 -7.47
N GLY A 114 2.38 5.47 -8.63
CA GLY A 114 2.71 4.06 -8.77
C GLY A 114 4.17 3.75 -8.42
N ALA A 115 5.10 4.61 -8.82
CA ALA A 115 6.52 4.46 -8.49
C ALA A 115 6.77 4.65 -6.98
N PHE A 116 6.18 5.68 -6.35
CA PHE A 116 6.30 5.93 -4.92
C PHE A 116 5.68 4.78 -4.11
N HIS A 117 4.47 4.39 -4.45
CA HIS A 117 3.75 3.34 -3.74
C HIS A 117 4.41 1.97 -3.94
N GLY A 118 4.74 1.60 -5.18
CA GLY A 118 5.40 0.33 -5.49
C GLY A 118 6.82 0.23 -4.94
N GLY A 119 7.61 1.32 -5.02
CA GLY A 119 8.94 1.39 -4.42
C GLY A 119 8.88 1.27 -2.89
N GLY A 120 7.96 1.98 -2.26
CA GLY A 120 7.74 1.90 -0.82
C GLY A 120 7.31 0.51 -0.37
N LEU A 121 6.33 -0.09 -1.04
CA LEU A 121 5.85 -1.44 -0.76
C LEU A 121 6.95 -2.49 -0.98
N GLY A 122 7.77 -2.32 -2.02
CA GLY A 122 8.94 -3.16 -2.27
C GLY A 122 9.93 -3.15 -1.10
N LEU A 123 10.25 -1.98 -0.54
CA LEU A 123 11.12 -1.85 0.63
C LEU A 123 10.54 -2.53 1.88
N VAL A 124 9.22 -2.41 2.10
CA VAL A 124 8.52 -3.06 3.20
C VAL A 124 8.59 -4.58 3.07
N PHE A 125 8.38 -5.12 1.88
CA PHE A 125 8.51 -6.56 1.63
C PHE A 125 9.95 -7.06 1.76
N LEU A 126 10.95 -6.30 1.31
CA LEU A 126 12.36 -6.63 1.50
C LEU A 126 12.76 -6.70 2.98
N ALA A 127 12.10 -5.92 3.82
CA ALA A 127 12.28 -5.97 5.27
C ALA A 127 11.56 -7.17 5.93
N GLY A 128 10.88 -8.02 5.16
CA GLY A 128 10.11 -9.16 5.66
C GLY A 128 8.88 -8.73 6.47
N SER A 129 8.14 -7.75 5.96
CA SER A 129 6.93 -7.20 6.58
C SER A 129 5.88 -6.83 5.53
N SER A 130 4.73 -6.38 5.97
CA SER A 130 3.61 -5.88 5.17
C SER A 130 3.06 -4.63 5.84
N THR A 131 2.49 -3.71 5.08
CA THR A 131 1.81 -2.52 5.64
C THR A 131 0.41 -2.83 6.21
N GLY A 132 0.00 -4.09 6.16
CA GLY A 132 -1.40 -4.46 6.30
C GLY A 132 -2.10 -4.32 4.93
N GLY A 133 -3.39 -4.03 4.91
CA GLY A 133 -4.10 -3.81 3.65
C GLY A 133 -4.17 -5.02 2.73
N THR A 134 -4.29 -4.76 1.44
CA THR A 134 -4.39 -5.80 0.40
C THR A 134 -3.11 -6.59 0.22
N ASP A 135 -1.96 -6.03 0.59
CA ASP A 135 -0.67 -6.72 0.59
C ASP A 135 -0.66 -7.84 1.65
N LEU A 136 -1.10 -7.58 2.89
CA LEU A 136 -1.25 -8.62 3.90
C LEU A 136 -2.35 -9.62 3.53
N LEU A 137 -3.49 -9.14 3.04
CA LEU A 137 -4.57 -10.01 2.54
C LEU A 137 -4.06 -10.94 1.45
N SER A 138 -3.26 -10.42 0.52
CA SER A 138 -2.69 -11.21 -0.57
C SER A 138 -1.69 -12.26 -0.07
N THR A 139 -0.94 -12.01 1.00
CA THR A 139 -0.09 -13.03 1.62
C THR A 139 -0.92 -14.16 2.26
N LEU A 140 -2.11 -13.85 2.78
CA LEU A 140 -3.05 -14.86 3.29
C LEU A 140 -3.73 -15.65 2.17
N LEU A 141 -3.96 -15.03 1.02
CA LEU A 141 -4.55 -15.69 -0.15
C LEU A 141 -3.52 -16.50 -0.96
N HIS A 142 -2.25 -16.15 -0.90
CA HIS A 142 -1.19 -16.79 -1.69
C HIS A 142 -1.14 -18.32 -1.55
N PRO A 143 -1.34 -18.94 -0.36
CA PRO A 143 -1.38 -20.39 -0.23
C PRO A 143 -2.51 -21.07 -1.01
N LEU A 144 -3.59 -20.33 -1.32
CA LEU A 144 -4.71 -20.82 -2.14
C LEU A 144 -4.38 -20.76 -3.65
N PHE A 145 -3.43 -19.91 -4.03
CA PHE A 145 -3.01 -19.68 -5.42
C PHE A 145 -1.49 -19.78 -5.57
N PRO A 146 -0.87 -20.94 -5.30
CA PRO A 146 0.59 -21.08 -5.23
C PRO A 146 1.30 -20.87 -6.56
N MET A 147 0.59 -21.01 -7.68
CA MET A 147 1.11 -20.78 -9.03
C MET A 147 1.17 -19.29 -9.41
N MET A 148 0.50 -18.41 -8.66
CA MET A 148 0.48 -16.98 -8.94
C MET A 148 1.56 -16.25 -8.15
N ARG A 149 2.18 -15.24 -8.78
CA ARG A 149 3.09 -14.33 -8.06
C ARG A 149 2.29 -13.46 -7.11
N LEU A 150 2.85 -13.16 -5.95
CA LEU A 150 2.21 -12.31 -4.95
C LEU A 150 1.78 -10.95 -5.54
N ALA A 151 2.62 -10.34 -6.39
CA ALA A 151 2.30 -9.09 -7.10
C ALA A 151 1.01 -9.18 -7.94
N ASN A 152 0.77 -10.33 -8.58
CA ASN A 152 -0.44 -10.53 -9.37
C ASN A 152 -1.69 -10.62 -8.48
N ILE A 153 -1.58 -11.29 -7.33
CA ILE A 153 -2.70 -11.39 -6.37
C ILE A 153 -3.03 -10.00 -5.81
N ILE A 154 -2.01 -9.22 -5.43
CA ILE A 154 -2.18 -7.83 -5.00
C ILE A 154 -2.86 -7.02 -6.12
N GLY A 155 -2.35 -7.10 -7.34
CA GLY A 155 -2.91 -6.37 -8.48
C GLY A 155 -4.37 -6.72 -8.78
N ILE A 156 -4.78 -7.98 -8.60
CA ILE A 156 -6.18 -8.41 -8.79
C ILE A 156 -7.06 -7.82 -7.67
N VAL A 157 -6.65 -7.94 -6.41
CA VAL A 157 -7.41 -7.41 -5.27
C VAL A 157 -7.52 -5.89 -5.38
N ASP A 158 -6.44 -5.21 -5.72
CA ASP A 158 -6.41 -3.76 -5.91
C ASP A 158 -7.27 -3.35 -7.11
N GLY A 159 -7.26 -4.12 -8.20
CA GLY A 159 -8.11 -3.91 -9.36
C GLY A 159 -9.61 -3.97 -9.02
N ILE A 160 -10.01 -4.91 -8.16
CA ILE A 160 -11.40 -4.99 -7.67
C ILE A 160 -11.78 -3.72 -6.89
N ILE A 161 -10.89 -3.21 -6.04
CA ILE A 161 -11.10 -1.97 -5.29
C ILE A 161 -11.23 -0.78 -6.25
N VAL A 162 -10.37 -0.70 -7.28
CA VAL A 162 -10.43 0.36 -8.29
C VAL A 162 -11.73 0.32 -9.07
N VAL A 163 -12.20 -0.88 -9.48
CA VAL A 163 -13.49 -1.04 -10.17
C VAL A 163 -14.65 -0.61 -9.27
N ALA A 164 -14.62 -0.96 -7.98
CA ALA A 164 -15.62 -0.47 -7.03
C ALA A 164 -15.56 1.07 -6.88
N GLY A 165 -14.37 1.65 -6.83
CA GLY A 165 -14.16 3.10 -6.79
C GLY A 165 -14.63 3.84 -8.04
N MET A 166 -14.72 3.16 -9.19
CA MET A 166 -15.25 3.72 -10.44
C MET A 166 -16.68 4.26 -10.28
N LEU A 167 -17.48 3.63 -9.44
CA LEU A 167 -18.85 4.05 -9.16
C LEU A 167 -18.92 5.41 -8.44
N VAL A 168 -17.85 5.79 -7.72
CA VAL A 168 -17.77 7.01 -6.93
C VAL A 168 -17.05 8.14 -7.70
N PHE A 169 -15.96 7.81 -8.36
CA PHE A 169 -15.05 8.79 -8.99
C PHE A 169 -15.15 8.86 -10.51
N GLY A 170 -15.93 7.97 -11.10
CA GLY A 170 -16.16 7.89 -12.54
C GLY A 170 -15.07 7.11 -13.30
N VAL A 171 -15.40 6.80 -14.55
CA VAL A 171 -14.62 5.91 -15.44
C VAL A 171 -13.22 6.47 -15.71
N ARG A 172 -13.10 7.79 -15.93
CA ARG A 172 -11.80 8.41 -16.27
C ARG A 172 -10.77 8.17 -15.16
N THR A 173 -11.14 8.48 -13.93
CA THR A 173 -10.25 8.30 -12.77
C THR A 173 -9.89 6.83 -12.57
N ALA A 174 -10.86 5.93 -12.74
CA ALA A 174 -10.64 4.48 -12.61
C ALA A 174 -9.64 3.95 -13.64
N LEU A 175 -9.71 4.40 -14.89
CA LEU A 175 -8.75 3.97 -15.93
C LEU A 175 -7.31 4.36 -15.56
N TYR A 176 -7.09 5.59 -15.09
CA TYR A 176 -5.76 5.99 -14.62
C TYR A 176 -5.35 5.28 -13.32
N SER A 177 -6.29 4.96 -12.45
CA SER A 177 -6.04 4.15 -11.26
C SER A 177 -5.58 2.72 -11.62
N ILE A 178 -6.13 2.11 -12.67
CA ILE A 178 -5.65 0.81 -13.18
C ILE A 178 -4.19 0.92 -13.65
N VAL A 179 -3.84 2.00 -14.36
CA VAL A 179 -2.45 2.26 -14.76
C VAL A 179 -1.55 2.39 -13.53
N ALA A 180 -2.00 3.12 -12.50
CA ALA A 180 -1.26 3.28 -11.25
C ALA A 180 -1.01 1.94 -10.54
N VAL A 181 -2.03 1.08 -10.43
CA VAL A 181 -1.92 -0.27 -9.85
C VAL A 181 -0.93 -1.13 -10.65
N PHE A 182 -0.98 -1.05 -11.99
CA PHE A 182 -0.05 -1.77 -12.85
C PHE A 182 1.40 -1.30 -12.62
N VAL A 183 1.65 0.02 -12.59
CA VAL A 183 2.98 0.58 -12.31
C VAL A 183 3.45 0.18 -10.92
N THR A 184 2.60 0.27 -9.89
CA THR A 184 2.89 -0.18 -8.53
C THR A 184 3.36 -1.62 -8.50
N SER A 185 2.63 -2.53 -9.14
CA SER A 185 2.95 -3.96 -9.19
C SER A 185 4.30 -4.21 -9.88
N LYS A 186 4.57 -3.50 -10.98
CA LYS A 186 5.83 -3.64 -11.73
C LYS A 186 7.04 -3.10 -10.96
N VAL A 187 6.93 -1.92 -10.36
CA VAL A 187 8.00 -1.32 -9.55
C VAL A 187 8.30 -2.19 -8.33
N MET A 188 7.27 -2.70 -7.66
CA MET A 188 7.42 -3.63 -6.53
C MET A 188 8.14 -4.92 -6.96
N GLU A 189 7.79 -5.50 -8.13
CA GLU A 189 8.41 -6.72 -8.64
C GLU A 189 9.91 -6.50 -8.93
N ILE A 190 10.28 -5.38 -9.54
CA ILE A 190 11.68 -5.00 -9.81
C ILE A 190 12.47 -4.90 -8.51
N GLY A 191 11.90 -4.23 -7.48
CA GLY A 191 12.53 -4.09 -6.18
C GLY A 191 12.83 -5.44 -5.50
N ARG A 192 12.01 -6.47 -5.73
CA ARG A 192 12.20 -7.83 -5.18
C ARG A 192 13.17 -8.70 -5.99
N ALA A 193 13.34 -8.43 -7.29
CA ALA A 193 14.19 -9.26 -8.16
C ALA A 193 15.69 -9.05 -7.91
N HIS A 194 16.09 -8.03 -7.19
CA HIS A 194 17.49 -7.65 -6.93
C HIS A 194 18.01 -8.11 -5.56
N VAL A 195 17.31 -9.01 -4.88
CA VAL A 195 17.64 -9.60 -3.58
C VAL A 195 17.54 -11.11 -3.59
#